data_a24d8addfd459556e0c9761a38c307ba
#
_entry.id   a24d8addfd459556e0c9761a38c307ba
#
_cell.length_a   1.000
_cell.length_b   1.000
_cell.length_c   1.000
_cell.angle_alpha   90.00
_cell.angle_beta   90.00
_cell.angle_gamma   90.00
#
_symmetry.space_group_name_H-M   'P 1'
#
loop_
_entity.id
_entity.type
_entity.pdbx_description
1 polymer ?
#
loop_
_entity_poly.entity_id
_entity_poly.type
_entity_poly.pdbx_seq_one_letter_code
_entity_poly.pdbx_strand_id
1 'polypeptide(L)'
;MQIGCGAFTGCHALEKLTVHMRQGKKSGVKEMLGEMWQRIDVNFLYEYEEARLVFPEHYDEAVENTPARILYTEYHGSGSNYRQCFYDKELNYQEYDRLFEMAVAMDKLEVLVDMSFGRLEFPYELTGKARENYREYIRKNLGDIAEYLVKQEDMHRLEVISSQKLWTLEGIDSALDCASKRKETEVSAFLMNERANLVDNTAGSERIDVSICCSIFV
;
A
#
# COMPACT_ATOMS: atom_id res chain seq x y z
N MET A 1 -0.01 -2.43 28.58
CA MET A 1 -1.23 -3.23 28.57
C MET A 1 -0.82 -4.69 28.45
N GLN A 2 -1.34 -5.58 29.29
CA GLN A 2 -1.13 -7.02 29.14
C GLN A 2 -2.42 -7.61 28.60
N ILE A 3 -2.33 -8.31 27.46
CA ILE A 3 -3.44 -9.06 26.87
C ILE A 3 -3.24 -10.52 27.25
N GLY A 4 -4.28 -11.16 27.80
CA GLY A 4 -4.22 -12.59 28.14
C GLY A 4 -4.16 -13.44 26.88
N CYS A 5 -3.47 -14.58 26.95
CA CYS A 5 -3.43 -15.56 25.88
C CYS A 5 -4.86 -16.06 25.58
N GLY A 6 -5.23 -16.16 24.32
CA GLY A 6 -6.56 -16.61 23.88
C GLY A 6 -7.63 -15.51 23.87
N ALA A 7 -7.28 -14.24 24.18
CA ALA A 7 -8.26 -13.16 24.27
C ALA A 7 -8.94 -12.84 22.92
N PHE A 8 -8.29 -13.14 21.80
CA PHE A 8 -8.76 -12.90 20.43
C PHE A 8 -8.95 -14.18 19.62
N THR A 9 -8.82 -15.33 20.25
CA THR A 9 -9.06 -16.63 19.60
C THR A 9 -10.50 -16.70 19.11
N GLY A 10 -10.67 -16.99 17.82
CA GLY A 10 -11.99 -17.06 17.19
C GLY A 10 -12.58 -15.73 16.73
N CYS A 11 -11.87 -14.61 16.88
CA CYS A 11 -12.30 -13.28 16.39
C CYS A 11 -12.05 -13.14 14.87
N HIS A 12 -12.57 -14.05 14.07
CA HIS A 12 -12.33 -14.11 12.61
C HIS A 12 -12.98 -12.96 11.81
N ALA A 13 -13.93 -12.25 12.40
CA ALA A 13 -14.57 -11.09 11.76
C ALA A 13 -13.89 -9.75 12.10
N LEU A 14 -12.81 -9.76 12.88
CA LEU A 14 -12.05 -8.55 13.16
C LEU A 14 -11.18 -8.20 11.97
N GLU A 15 -11.41 -7.03 11.37
CA GLU A 15 -10.68 -6.54 10.19
C GLU A 15 -9.87 -5.28 10.50
N LYS A 16 -10.32 -4.46 11.44
CA LYS A 16 -9.72 -3.16 11.74
C LYS A 16 -9.45 -2.99 13.23
N LEU A 17 -8.33 -2.37 13.53
CA LEU A 17 -7.88 -2.10 14.88
C LEU A 17 -7.39 -0.66 15.00
N THR A 18 -7.86 0.08 15.99
CA THR A 18 -7.32 1.41 16.31
C THR A 18 -6.67 1.36 17.68
N VAL A 19 -5.40 1.76 17.73
CA VAL A 19 -4.56 1.68 18.91
C VAL A 19 -4.07 3.06 19.32
N HIS A 20 -4.51 3.56 20.47
CA HIS A 20 -4.04 4.82 21.02
C HIS A 20 -2.73 4.62 21.79
N MET A 21 -1.66 5.17 21.29
CA MET A 21 -0.29 5.10 21.84
C MET A 21 -0.08 6.24 22.85
N ARG A 22 -0.54 6.05 24.09
CA ARG A 22 -0.54 7.10 25.12
C ARG A 22 0.81 7.35 25.77
N GLN A 23 1.65 6.33 25.88
CA GLN A 23 2.98 6.42 26.52
C GLN A 23 3.95 5.48 25.81
N GLY A 24 4.89 6.08 25.07
CA GLY A 24 5.91 5.34 24.35
C GLY A 24 5.36 4.52 23.17
N LYS A 25 6.15 3.57 22.69
CA LYS A 25 5.88 2.82 21.45
C LYS A 25 5.40 1.38 21.68
N LYS A 26 5.30 0.93 22.94
CA LYS A 26 4.88 -0.44 23.28
C LYS A 26 3.36 -0.59 23.28
N SER A 27 2.88 -1.65 22.64
CA SER A 27 1.46 -1.98 22.56
C SER A 27 1.20 -3.48 22.78
N GLY A 28 -0.06 -3.86 22.92
CA GLY A 28 -0.49 -5.28 22.94
C GLY A 28 -0.84 -5.83 21.57
N VAL A 29 -0.49 -5.12 20.49
CA VAL A 29 -0.88 -5.50 19.11
C VAL A 29 -0.19 -6.80 18.68
N LYS A 30 1.05 -7.02 19.09
CA LYS A 30 1.76 -8.27 18.78
C LYS A 30 1.01 -9.51 19.27
N GLU A 31 0.52 -9.46 20.50
CA GLU A 31 -0.21 -10.56 21.12
C GLU A 31 -1.55 -10.79 20.41
N MET A 32 -2.25 -9.71 20.05
CA MET A 32 -3.51 -9.78 19.30
C MET A 32 -3.31 -10.39 17.91
N LEU A 33 -2.34 -9.87 17.15
CA LEU A 33 -2.05 -10.35 15.79
C LEU A 33 -1.55 -11.80 15.78
N GLY A 34 -0.89 -12.26 16.85
CA GLY A 34 -0.42 -13.65 16.98
C GLY A 34 -1.55 -14.68 17.10
N GLU A 35 -2.78 -14.24 17.42
CA GLU A 35 -3.96 -15.11 17.54
C GLU A 35 -4.86 -15.08 16.29
N MET A 36 -4.49 -14.25 15.29
CA MET A 36 -5.30 -14.01 14.09
C MET A 36 -4.47 -14.25 12.83
N TRP A 37 -5.03 -15.00 11.90
CA TRP A 37 -4.40 -15.30 10.62
C TRP A 37 -4.94 -14.44 9.46
N GLN A 38 -6.18 -13.90 9.61
CA GLN A 38 -6.81 -13.05 8.60
C GLN A 38 -6.09 -11.69 8.48
N ARG A 39 -6.35 -10.97 7.39
CA ARG A 39 -5.91 -9.59 7.22
C ARG A 39 -6.45 -8.69 8.34
N ILE A 40 -5.59 -7.86 8.91
CA ILE A 40 -5.94 -6.84 9.92
C ILE A 40 -5.33 -5.50 9.51
N ASP A 41 -6.17 -4.49 9.39
CA ASP A 41 -5.75 -3.10 9.20
C ASP A 41 -5.59 -2.42 10.56
N VAL A 42 -4.42 -1.89 10.86
CA VAL A 42 -4.10 -1.30 12.17
C VAL A 42 -3.78 0.17 12.03
N ASN A 43 -4.54 1.00 12.75
CA ASN A 43 -4.25 2.43 12.90
C ASN A 43 -3.59 2.68 14.25
N PHE A 44 -2.34 3.12 14.25
CA PHE A 44 -1.65 3.59 15.44
C PHE A 44 -1.81 5.10 15.55
N LEU A 45 -2.47 5.55 16.60
CA LEU A 45 -2.67 6.97 16.89
C LEU A 45 -1.69 7.40 17.97
N TYR A 46 -0.66 8.15 17.59
CA TYR A 46 0.28 8.81 18.47
C TYR A 46 -0.26 10.19 18.89
N GLU A 47 0.46 10.91 19.71
CA GLU A 47 0.00 12.21 20.23
C GLU A 47 -0.21 13.25 19.12
N TYR A 48 0.66 13.25 18.09
CA TYR A 48 0.63 14.22 16.97
C TYR A 48 0.73 13.58 15.59
N GLU A 49 0.86 12.27 15.52
CA GLU A 49 1.08 11.54 14.28
C GLU A 49 0.23 10.28 14.24
N GLU A 50 0.06 9.76 13.04
CA GLU A 50 -0.69 8.53 12.77
C GLU A 50 0.11 7.61 11.88
N ALA A 51 -0.03 6.30 12.09
CA ALA A 51 0.48 5.28 11.16
C ALA A 51 -0.65 4.31 10.82
N ARG A 52 -0.87 4.08 9.54
CA ARG A 52 -1.82 3.09 9.04
C ARG A 52 -1.07 1.96 8.37
N LEU A 53 -1.27 0.77 8.89
CA LEU A 53 -0.55 -0.43 8.48
C LEU A 53 -1.54 -1.56 8.17
N VAL A 54 -1.21 -2.35 7.18
CA VAL A 54 -1.92 -3.58 6.85
C VAL A 54 -1.08 -4.76 7.26
N PHE A 55 -1.63 -5.65 8.08
CA PHE A 55 -1.05 -6.95 8.34
C PHE A 55 -1.78 -7.97 7.47
N PRO A 56 -1.16 -8.46 6.40
CA PRO A 56 -1.81 -9.36 5.45
C PRO A 56 -2.30 -10.66 6.09
N GLU A 57 -3.15 -11.37 5.40
CA GLU A 57 -3.50 -12.73 5.78
C GLU A 57 -2.31 -13.67 5.62
N HIS A 58 -2.33 -14.79 6.33
CA HIS A 58 -1.39 -15.89 6.15
C HIS A 58 -2.06 -17.18 6.60
N TYR A 59 -1.79 -18.24 5.90
CA TYR A 59 -2.20 -19.58 6.30
C TYR A 59 -1.22 -20.62 5.74
N ASP A 60 -1.19 -21.77 6.39
CA ASP A 60 -0.36 -22.90 6.02
C ASP A 60 -1.27 -23.98 5.44
N GLU A 61 -0.93 -24.52 4.30
CA GLU A 61 -1.64 -25.61 3.65
C GLU A 61 -0.75 -26.84 3.57
N ALA A 62 -1.24 -27.97 4.09
CA ALA A 62 -0.56 -29.24 3.93
C ALA A 62 -0.95 -29.86 2.58
N VAL A 63 0.01 -29.93 1.66
CA VAL A 63 -0.19 -30.45 0.31
C VAL A 63 0.44 -31.83 0.18
N GLU A 64 -0.35 -32.84 -0.27
CA GLU A 64 0.16 -34.17 -0.61
C GLU A 64 0.52 -34.22 -2.10
N ASN A 65 1.80 -34.45 -2.37
CA ASN A 65 2.28 -34.66 -3.73
C ASN A 65 2.21 -36.15 -4.10
N THR A 66 1.23 -36.51 -4.91
CA THR A 66 1.10 -37.87 -5.50
C THR A 66 1.88 -37.92 -6.83
N PRO A 67 2.59 -39.04 -7.15
CA PRO A 67 2.52 -40.38 -6.58
C PRO A 67 3.49 -40.67 -5.41
N ALA A 68 4.35 -39.75 -5.05
CA ALA A 68 5.42 -39.98 -4.05
C ALA A 68 4.92 -39.93 -2.59
N ARG A 69 3.66 -39.48 -2.35
CA ARG A 69 3.08 -39.29 -1.02
C ARG A 69 3.96 -38.44 -0.08
N ILE A 70 4.60 -37.40 -0.66
CA ILE A 70 5.38 -36.45 0.12
C ILE A 70 4.42 -35.36 0.59
N LEU A 71 4.28 -35.20 1.90
CA LEU A 71 3.59 -34.08 2.51
C LEU A 71 4.57 -32.92 2.64
N TYR A 72 4.19 -31.76 2.12
CA TYR A 72 4.91 -30.52 2.36
C TYR A 72 3.92 -29.41 2.74
N THR A 73 4.42 -28.39 3.42
CA THR A 73 3.60 -27.23 3.81
C THR A 73 3.81 -26.11 2.82
N GLU A 74 2.74 -25.63 2.20
CA GLU A 74 2.72 -24.40 1.45
C GLU A 74 2.32 -23.23 2.37
N TYR A 75 3.07 -22.14 2.27
CA TYR A 75 2.80 -20.91 3.02
C TYR A 75 2.18 -19.90 2.08
N HIS A 76 1.00 -19.38 2.45
CA HIS A 76 0.25 -18.42 1.67
C HIS A 76 0.20 -17.08 2.38
N GLY A 77 0.41 -15.99 1.61
CA GLY A 77 0.42 -14.62 2.11
C GLY A 77 1.66 -14.27 2.92
N SER A 78 1.96 -12.98 2.99
CA SER A 78 3.15 -12.47 3.67
C SER A 78 2.94 -12.21 5.18
N GLY A 79 1.71 -12.34 5.65
CA GLY A 79 1.28 -11.90 6.98
C GLY A 79 2.02 -12.48 8.16
N SER A 80 2.53 -13.72 8.06
CA SER A 80 3.35 -14.34 9.12
C SER A 80 4.62 -13.52 9.40
N ASN A 81 5.30 -13.04 8.35
CA ASN A 81 6.51 -12.23 8.48
C ASN A 81 6.22 -10.84 9.04
N TYR A 82 5.14 -10.19 8.59
CA TYR A 82 4.74 -8.89 9.12
C TYR A 82 4.43 -8.92 10.62
N ARG A 83 3.86 -10.02 11.13
CA ARG A 83 3.58 -10.21 12.56
C ARG A 83 4.84 -10.37 13.42
N GLN A 84 5.99 -10.63 12.79
CA GLN A 84 7.30 -10.75 13.45
C GLN A 84 8.04 -9.39 13.57
N CYS A 85 7.53 -8.32 12.95
CA CYS A 85 8.16 -6.99 13.02
C CYS A 85 8.08 -6.32 14.40
N PHE A 86 7.73 -7.03 15.46
CA PHE A 86 7.64 -6.48 16.82
C PHE A 86 8.80 -6.96 17.68
N TYR A 87 9.53 -6.01 18.28
CA TYR A 87 10.57 -6.24 19.27
C TYR A 87 10.11 -5.70 20.63
N ASP A 88 10.05 -6.55 21.64
CA ASP A 88 9.59 -6.20 22.98
C ASP A 88 8.30 -5.34 22.97
N LYS A 89 7.29 -5.77 22.19
CA LYS A 89 5.99 -5.10 22.02
C LYS A 89 6.02 -3.75 21.27
N GLU A 90 7.13 -3.36 20.73
CA GLU A 90 7.30 -2.19 19.90
C GLU A 90 7.39 -2.62 18.44
N LEU A 91 6.63 -1.96 17.54
CA LEU A 91 6.70 -2.23 16.12
C LEU A 91 7.93 -1.58 15.51
N ASN A 92 8.70 -2.35 14.75
CA ASN A 92 9.80 -1.85 13.93
C ASN A 92 9.29 -1.50 12.53
N TYR A 93 9.07 -0.20 12.28
CA TYR A 93 8.57 0.31 11.00
C TYR A 93 9.53 0.05 9.84
N GLN A 94 10.84 0.12 10.08
CA GLN A 94 11.83 -0.13 9.02
C GLN A 94 11.83 -1.61 8.58
N GLU A 95 11.63 -2.53 9.52
CA GLU A 95 11.51 -3.96 9.21
C GLU A 95 10.20 -4.22 8.46
N TYR A 96 9.09 -3.61 8.91
CA TYR A 96 7.81 -3.66 8.21
C TYR A 96 7.94 -3.19 6.75
N ASP A 97 8.52 -2.01 6.53
CA ASP A 97 8.68 -1.46 5.17
C ASP A 97 9.62 -2.31 4.30
N ARG A 98 10.60 -2.99 4.89
CA ARG A 98 11.55 -3.86 4.18
C ARG A 98 10.89 -5.11 3.61
N LEU A 99 9.82 -5.58 4.24
CA LEU A 99 9.06 -6.75 3.79
C LEU A 99 8.18 -6.49 2.56
N PHE A 100 8.05 -5.25 2.10
CA PHE A 100 7.14 -4.89 1.02
C PHE A 100 7.43 -5.62 -0.30
N GLU A 101 8.71 -5.82 -0.65
CA GLU A 101 9.10 -6.58 -1.85
C GLU A 101 8.60 -8.03 -1.80
N MET A 102 8.60 -8.64 -0.61
CA MET A 102 8.05 -9.98 -0.42
C MET A 102 6.52 -9.97 -0.53
N ALA A 103 5.85 -8.95 0.04
CA ALA A 103 4.41 -8.80 -0.09
C ALA A 103 3.98 -8.69 -1.57
N VAL A 104 4.73 -7.94 -2.37
CA VAL A 104 4.48 -7.82 -3.84
C VAL A 104 4.49 -9.19 -4.54
N ALA A 105 5.26 -10.14 -4.06
CA ALA A 105 5.33 -11.49 -4.63
C ALA A 105 4.23 -12.44 -4.11
N MET A 106 3.62 -12.16 -2.96
CA MET A 106 2.74 -13.11 -2.26
C MET A 106 1.30 -12.64 -2.09
N ASP A 107 1.06 -11.31 -2.08
CA ASP A 107 -0.23 -10.76 -1.71
C ASP A 107 -0.98 -10.18 -2.93
N LYS A 108 -2.29 -9.97 -2.74
CA LYS A 108 -3.18 -9.44 -3.78
C LYS A 108 -3.01 -7.93 -3.96
N LEU A 109 -3.40 -7.43 -5.14
CA LEU A 109 -3.33 -6.01 -5.49
C LEU A 109 -3.97 -5.09 -4.43
N GLU A 110 -5.17 -5.44 -3.94
CA GLU A 110 -5.88 -4.64 -2.93
C GLU A 110 -5.09 -4.47 -1.63
N VAL A 111 -4.38 -5.52 -1.19
CA VAL A 111 -3.52 -5.46 0.01
C VAL A 111 -2.34 -4.52 -0.21
N LEU A 112 -1.68 -4.65 -1.37
CA LEU A 112 -0.50 -3.83 -1.73
C LEU A 112 -0.86 -2.36 -1.94
N VAL A 113 -2.04 -2.09 -2.50
CA VAL A 113 -2.59 -0.73 -2.61
C VAL A 113 -2.78 -0.13 -1.23
N ASP A 114 -3.49 -0.82 -0.34
CA ASP A 114 -3.75 -0.32 1.03
C ASP A 114 -2.47 -0.13 1.83
N MET A 115 -1.48 -1.03 1.70
CA MET A 115 -0.16 -0.87 2.32
C MET A 115 0.56 0.36 1.78
N SER A 116 0.63 0.52 0.46
CA SER A 116 1.35 1.63 -0.18
C SER A 116 0.75 2.98 0.18
N PHE A 117 -0.57 3.13 0.04
CA PHE A 117 -1.25 4.38 0.38
C PHE A 117 -1.21 4.65 1.88
N GLY A 118 -1.44 3.63 2.73
CA GLY A 118 -1.34 3.78 4.18
C GLY A 118 0.01 4.32 4.64
N ARG A 119 1.12 3.82 4.05
CA ARG A 119 2.47 4.30 4.37
C ARG A 119 2.82 5.65 3.76
N LEU A 120 2.29 5.98 2.56
CA LEU A 120 2.56 7.28 1.92
C LEU A 120 1.76 8.42 2.53
N GLU A 121 0.51 8.18 2.93
CA GLU A 121 -0.37 9.18 3.54
C GLU A 121 -0.06 9.39 5.03
N PHE A 122 0.33 8.32 5.74
CA PHE A 122 0.64 8.33 7.18
C PHE A 122 2.09 7.91 7.43
N PRO A 123 3.07 8.76 7.09
CA PRO A 123 4.48 8.38 6.95
C PRO A 123 5.25 8.34 8.29
N TYR A 124 4.62 7.89 9.36
CA TYR A 124 5.29 7.73 10.65
C TYR A 124 6.52 6.83 10.53
N GLU A 125 7.69 7.33 10.90
CA GLU A 125 9.00 6.65 10.77
C GLU A 125 9.29 6.07 9.37
N LEU A 126 8.71 6.64 8.32
CA LEU A 126 8.93 6.22 6.94
C LEU A 126 10.25 6.79 6.40
N THR A 127 11.20 5.90 6.07
CA THR A 127 12.47 6.33 5.47
C THR A 127 12.29 6.78 4.01
N GLY A 128 13.21 7.63 3.53
CA GLY A 128 13.18 8.08 2.11
C GLY A 128 13.26 6.92 1.12
N LYS A 129 14.06 5.89 1.42
CA LYS A 129 14.18 4.69 0.58
C LYS A 129 12.87 3.91 0.53
N ALA A 130 12.24 3.66 1.68
CA ALA A 130 10.98 2.94 1.74
C ALA A 130 9.85 3.72 1.04
N ARG A 131 9.81 5.05 1.22
CA ARG A 131 8.88 5.93 0.49
C ARG A 131 9.01 5.75 -1.02
N GLU A 132 10.23 5.74 -1.54
CA GLU A 132 10.44 5.59 -2.99
C GLU A 132 10.07 4.19 -3.48
N ASN A 133 10.31 3.13 -2.71
CA ASN A 133 9.85 1.78 -3.05
C ASN A 133 8.33 1.71 -3.22
N TYR A 134 7.55 2.32 -2.31
CA TYR A 134 6.08 2.39 -2.45
C TYR A 134 5.65 3.21 -3.67
N ARG A 135 6.30 4.35 -3.92
CA ARG A 135 6.04 5.20 -5.09
C ARG A 135 6.35 4.47 -6.41
N GLU A 136 7.47 3.77 -6.46
CA GLU A 136 7.89 3.00 -7.62
C GLU A 136 6.92 1.85 -7.91
N TYR A 137 6.44 1.16 -6.87
CA TYR A 137 5.41 0.14 -7.00
C TYR A 137 4.12 0.71 -7.62
N ILE A 138 3.64 1.86 -7.11
CA ILE A 138 2.46 2.52 -7.66
C ILE A 138 2.68 2.91 -9.11
N ARG A 139 3.82 3.50 -9.48
CA ARG A 139 4.11 3.88 -10.87
C ARG A 139 4.13 2.69 -11.82
N LYS A 140 4.76 1.59 -11.42
CA LYS A 140 4.88 0.37 -12.24
C LYS A 140 3.54 -0.32 -12.48
N ASN A 141 2.64 -0.22 -11.53
CA ASN A 141 1.34 -0.92 -11.57
C ASN A 141 0.17 0.07 -11.70
N LEU A 142 0.44 1.29 -12.19
CA LEU A 142 -0.51 2.40 -12.12
C LEU A 142 -1.82 2.11 -12.86
N GLY A 143 -1.77 1.42 -14.00
CA GLY A 143 -2.97 1.03 -14.75
C GLY A 143 -3.93 0.20 -13.91
N ASP A 144 -3.44 -0.90 -13.33
CA ASP A 144 -4.23 -1.82 -12.51
C ASP A 144 -4.72 -1.16 -11.22
N ILE A 145 -3.84 -0.36 -10.58
CA ILE A 145 -4.17 0.40 -9.36
C ILE A 145 -5.26 1.42 -9.64
N ALA A 146 -5.11 2.21 -10.69
CA ALA A 146 -6.09 3.24 -11.05
C ALA A 146 -7.45 2.63 -11.42
N GLU A 147 -7.47 1.52 -12.20
CA GLU A 147 -8.70 0.78 -12.45
C GLU A 147 -9.34 0.25 -11.17
N TYR A 148 -8.54 -0.27 -10.24
CA TYR A 148 -9.03 -0.74 -8.94
C TYR A 148 -9.67 0.42 -8.16
N LEU A 149 -8.99 1.57 -8.05
CA LEU A 149 -9.51 2.74 -7.34
C LEU A 149 -10.79 3.30 -7.97
N VAL A 150 -10.87 3.34 -9.30
CA VAL A 150 -12.09 3.72 -10.01
C VAL A 150 -13.23 2.75 -9.68
N LYS A 151 -12.98 1.43 -9.66
CA LYS A 151 -13.97 0.42 -9.30
C LYS A 151 -14.47 0.55 -7.87
N GLN A 152 -13.62 1.03 -6.96
CA GLN A 152 -13.94 1.29 -5.54
C GLN A 152 -14.53 2.69 -5.30
N GLU A 153 -14.61 3.55 -6.33
CA GLU A 153 -15.03 4.95 -6.23
C GLU A 153 -14.15 5.76 -5.25
N ASP A 154 -12.86 5.38 -5.14
CA ASP A 154 -11.91 5.96 -4.19
C ASP A 154 -11.24 7.21 -4.77
N MET A 155 -12.00 8.31 -4.83
CA MET A 155 -11.51 9.62 -5.30
C MET A 155 -10.32 10.11 -4.50
N HIS A 156 -10.34 9.91 -3.18
CA HIS A 156 -9.27 10.37 -2.31
C HIS A 156 -7.90 9.83 -2.74
N ARG A 157 -7.80 8.52 -3.00
CA ARG A 157 -6.53 7.92 -3.43
C ARG A 157 -6.14 8.31 -4.85
N LEU A 158 -7.09 8.56 -5.74
CA LEU A 158 -6.80 9.15 -7.06
C LEU A 158 -6.17 10.55 -6.91
N GLU A 159 -6.66 11.38 -6.00
CA GLU A 159 -6.08 12.67 -5.66
C GLU A 159 -4.68 12.53 -5.01
N VAL A 160 -4.46 11.50 -4.18
CA VAL A 160 -3.14 11.20 -3.62
C VAL A 160 -2.13 10.89 -4.72
N ILE A 161 -2.50 10.11 -5.76
CA ILE A 161 -1.64 9.85 -6.92
C ILE A 161 -1.22 11.18 -7.58
N SER A 162 -2.16 12.14 -7.75
CA SER A 162 -1.88 13.46 -8.31
C SER A 162 -0.93 14.26 -7.41
N SER A 163 -1.21 14.34 -6.12
CA SER A 163 -0.41 15.09 -5.15
C SER A 163 1.03 14.57 -5.06
N GLN A 164 1.20 13.26 -5.21
CA GLN A 164 2.50 12.58 -5.24
C GLN A 164 3.19 12.64 -6.62
N LYS A 165 2.54 13.21 -7.65
CA LYS A 165 3.03 13.28 -9.04
C LYS A 165 3.40 11.89 -9.58
N LEU A 166 2.51 10.92 -9.42
CA LEU A 166 2.73 9.54 -9.83
C LEU A 166 2.02 9.18 -11.14
N TRP A 167 1.15 10.05 -11.67
CA TRP A 167 0.42 9.82 -12.91
C TRP A 167 1.38 9.63 -14.10
N THR A 168 1.04 8.65 -14.95
CA THR A 168 1.58 8.48 -16.30
C THR A 168 0.43 8.57 -17.30
N LEU A 169 0.73 8.90 -18.56
CA LEU A 169 -0.32 8.99 -19.60
C LEU A 169 -1.03 7.64 -19.77
N GLU A 170 -0.29 6.55 -19.78
CA GLU A 170 -0.84 5.18 -19.89
C GLU A 170 -1.77 4.86 -18.72
N GLY A 171 -1.36 5.18 -17.47
CA GLY A 171 -2.18 4.96 -16.28
C GLY A 171 -3.48 5.78 -16.29
N ILE A 172 -3.42 7.05 -16.72
CA ILE A 172 -4.61 7.89 -16.86
C ILE A 172 -5.55 7.34 -17.96
N ASP A 173 -5.02 6.97 -19.12
CA ASP A 173 -5.82 6.46 -20.22
C ASP A 173 -6.54 5.17 -19.80
N SER A 174 -5.87 4.25 -19.07
CA SER A 174 -6.50 3.04 -18.52
C SER A 174 -7.61 3.38 -17.51
N ALA A 175 -7.37 4.32 -16.62
CA ALA A 175 -8.36 4.78 -15.65
C ALA A 175 -9.58 5.44 -16.32
N LEU A 176 -9.35 6.27 -17.35
CA LEU A 176 -10.43 6.92 -18.13
C LEU A 176 -11.29 5.90 -18.84
N ASP A 177 -10.71 4.86 -19.46
CA ASP A 177 -11.43 3.78 -20.08
C ASP A 177 -12.32 3.04 -19.07
N CYS A 178 -11.81 2.77 -17.89
CA CYS A 178 -12.57 2.15 -16.82
C CYS A 178 -13.73 3.03 -16.36
N ALA A 179 -13.47 4.31 -16.05
CA ALA A 179 -14.46 5.28 -15.60
C ALA A 179 -15.57 5.49 -16.64
N SER A 180 -15.22 5.56 -17.94
CA SER A 180 -16.16 5.70 -19.04
C SER A 180 -17.10 4.49 -19.16
N LYS A 181 -16.57 3.26 -19.04
CA LYS A 181 -17.37 2.03 -19.06
C LYS A 181 -18.35 1.97 -17.89
N ARG A 182 -17.98 2.53 -16.75
CA ARG A 182 -18.80 2.58 -15.53
C ARG A 182 -19.74 3.79 -15.48
N LYS A 183 -19.56 4.76 -16.38
CA LYS A 183 -20.29 6.05 -16.42
C LYS A 183 -20.03 6.93 -15.19
N GLU A 184 -18.84 6.83 -14.62
CA GLU A 184 -18.37 7.65 -13.50
C GLU A 184 -17.95 9.04 -14.00
N THR A 185 -18.91 9.98 -14.04
CA THR A 185 -18.72 11.30 -14.66
C THR A 185 -17.73 12.18 -13.86
N GLU A 186 -17.78 12.14 -12.54
CA GLU A 186 -16.89 12.92 -11.68
C GLU A 186 -15.44 12.45 -11.80
N VAL A 187 -15.21 11.14 -11.70
CA VAL A 187 -13.90 10.54 -11.90
C VAL A 187 -13.36 10.81 -13.30
N SER A 188 -14.19 10.72 -14.33
CA SER A 188 -13.79 11.01 -15.71
C SER A 188 -13.36 12.46 -15.89
N ALA A 189 -14.10 13.42 -15.31
CA ALA A 189 -13.75 14.85 -15.37
C ALA A 189 -12.42 15.13 -14.64
N PHE A 190 -12.21 14.54 -13.48
CA PHE A 190 -10.95 14.64 -12.73
C PHE A 190 -9.76 14.11 -13.55
N LEU A 191 -9.88 12.90 -14.09
CA LEU A 191 -8.81 12.26 -14.87
C LEU A 191 -8.50 13.01 -16.17
N MET A 192 -9.51 13.58 -16.84
CA MET A 192 -9.30 14.43 -18.02
C MET A 192 -8.49 15.69 -17.68
N ASN A 193 -8.75 16.31 -16.53
CA ASN A 193 -7.98 17.45 -16.05
C ASN A 193 -6.53 17.06 -15.73
N GLU A 194 -6.31 15.93 -15.03
CA GLU A 194 -4.96 15.42 -14.75
C GLU A 194 -4.18 15.10 -16.03
N ARG A 195 -4.87 14.55 -17.04
CA ARG A 195 -4.27 14.28 -18.36
C ARG A 195 -3.81 15.56 -19.05
N ALA A 196 -4.63 16.60 -19.03
CA ALA A 196 -4.27 17.91 -19.61
C ALA A 196 -3.05 18.50 -18.91
N ASN A 197 -3.03 18.49 -17.56
CA ASN A 197 -1.91 18.97 -16.77
C ASN A 197 -0.60 18.23 -17.07
N LEU A 198 -0.65 16.93 -17.29
CA LEU A 198 0.52 16.12 -17.65
C LEU A 198 1.08 16.49 -19.04
N VAL A 199 0.21 16.65 -20.04
CA VAL A 199 0.60 17.01 -21.40
C VAL A 199 1.23 18.41 -21.43
N ASP A 200 0.63 19.39 -20.73
CA ASP A 200 1.17 20.74 -20.66
C ASP A 200 2.54 20.80 -19.99
N ASN A 201 2.76 20.02 -18.94
CA ASN A 201 4.03 19.94 -18.24
C ASN A 201 5.13 19.31 -19.11
N THR A 202 4.81 18.31 -19.92
CA THR A 202 5.77 17.67 -20.87
C THR A 202 6.13 18.62 -22.02
N ALA A 203 5.15 19.32 -22.58
CA ALA A 203 5.39 20.32 -23.63
C ALA A 203 6.20 21.53 -23.15
N GLY A 204 6.05 21.92 -21.87
CA GLY A 204 6.84 23.00 -21.25
C GLY A 204 8.30 22.61 -21.03
N SER A 205 8.58 21.36 -20.69
CA SER A 205 9.95 20.85 -20.49
C SER A 205 10.75 20.79 -21.80
N GLU A 206 10.14 20.39 -22.90
CA GLU A 206 10.80 20.35 -24.22
C GLU A 206 11.16 21.75 -24.75
N ARG A 207 10.37 22.78 -24.42
CA ARG A 207 10.67 24.17 -24.83
C ARG A 207 11.86 24.78 -24.09
N ILE A 208 12.15 24.35 -22.88
CA ILE A 208 13.29 24.85 -22.09
C ILE A 208 14.61 24.26 -22.63
N ASP A 209 14.65 22.99 -23.02
CA ASP A 209 15.86 22.34 -23.57
C ASP A 209 16.28 22.94 -24.92
N VAL A 210 15.35 23.31 -25.79
CA VAL A 210 15.65 23.99 -27.09
C VAL A 210 16.19 25.39 -26.88
N SER A 211 15.76 26.11 -25.84
CA SER A 211 16.22 27.47 -25.53
C SER A 211 17.68 27.52 -25.03
N ILE A 212 18.13 26.47 -24.33
CA ILE A 212 19.52 26.39 -23.81
C ILE A 212 20.51 26.04 -24.93
N CYS A 213 20.12 25.26 -25.93
CA CYS A 213 20.97 24.92 -27.05
C CYS A 213 21.27 26.11 -28.00
N CYS A 214 20.40 27.13 -28.09
CA CYS A 214 20.62 28.31 -28.93
C CYS A 214 21.55 29.39 -28.34
N SER A 215 21.94 29.26 -27.06
CA SER A 215 22.76 30.28 -26.37
C SER A 215 24.25 29.97 -26.32
N ILE A 216 24.76 28.92 -26.99
CA ILE A 216 26.17 28.53 -26.98
C ILE A 216 26.89 28.84 -28.29
N PHE A 217 26.21 29.45 -29.28
CA PHE A 217 26.83 29.91 -30.52
C PHE A 217 26.60 31.41 -30.74
N VAL A 218 27.29 32.26 -29.97
CA VAL A 218 27.65 33.64 -30.33
C VAL A 218 29.01 33.94 -29.74
#